data_228e2e8b57abf6a334f8a4de02e29013
#
_entry.id   228e2e8b57abf6a334f8a4de02e29013
#
_cell.length_a   1.000
_cell.length_b   1.000
_cell.length_c   1.000
_cell.angle_alpha   90.00
_cell.angle_beta   90.00
_cell.angle_gamma   90.00
#
_symmetry.space_group_name_H-M   'P 1'
#
loop_
_entity.id
_entity.type
_entity.pdbx_description
1 polymer ?
#
loop_
_entity_poly.entity_id
_entity_poly.type
_entity_poly.pdbx_seq_one_letter_code
_entity_poly.pdbx_strand_id
1 'polypeptide(L)'
;MHALWGCTKVRQVWKRSFGWLDNNQAAKGSFADLVHLVQTKPRLFPLFTVTAWAVWHHRNKSHLHAATIPLDRLTDFAEYYLQNFAAGHVQKLPPERSVTIAVKWRPPSENFVKINFDGALFGESDCAGLGVVIHNSKGEVMAALSEKIVKPPAAKLVEIMAARCAVLFSIETGFHNSVFEGDSTLVIKLLQDRMVSHPQGGHILKDIVSYLNSLQSLSFTHVGKQGNIVAHALAQRARLSFLLRFGWSLFLQPFLLLYYPTFRSSFLMTNYLSFSNIYIYIHTHTHTDICN
;
A
#
# COMPACT_ATOMS: atom_id res chain seq x y z
N MET A 1 -6.08 9.30 -18.01
CA MET A 1 -6.29 10.75 -18.14
C MET A 1 -7.75 11.16 -17.99
N HIS A 2 -8.67 10.74 -18.88
CA HIS A 2 -10.07 11.19 -18.88
C HIS A 2 -10.76 11.03 -17.51
N ALA A 3 -10.59 9.91 -16.85
CA ALA A 3 -11.29 9.57 -15.61
C ALA A 3 -10.96 10.46 -14.40
N LEU A 4 -9.74 10.94 -14.31
CA LEU A 4 -9.25 11.71 -13.16
C LEU A 4 -9.15 13.22 -13.44
N TRP A 5 -9.01 13.61 -14.72
CA TRP A 5 -8.78 15.00 -15.11
C TRP A 5 -9.71 15.48 -16.23
N GLY A 6 -9.77 14.77 -17.35
CA GLY A 6 -10.42 15.25 -18.59
C GLY A 6 -11.95 15.16 -18.62
N CYS A 7 -12.60 14.53 -17.63
CA CYS A 7 -14.05 14.43 -17.57
C CYS A 7 -14.67 15.77 -17.19
N THR A 8 -15.68 16.23 -17.95
CA THR A 8 -16.37 17.51 -17.70
C THR A 8 -16.96 17.60 -16.28
N LYS A 9 -17.49 16.49 -15.75
CA LYS A 9 -18.03 16.42 -14.37
C LYS A 9 -16.94 16.59 -13.32
N VAL A 10 -15.75 16.07 -13.57
CA VAL A 10 -14.62 16.13 -12.64
C VAL A 10 -13.90 17.47 -12.72
N ARG A 11 -13.98 18.17 -13.85
CA ARG A 11 -13.30 19.45 -14.08
C ARG A 11 -13.65 20.50 -13.03
N GLN A 12 -14.87 20.53 -12.54
CA GLN A 12 -15.28 21.46 -11.49
C GLN A 12 -14.53 21.23 -10.16
N VAL A 13 -14.17 19.98 -9.85
CA VAL A 13 -13.39 19.64 -8.64
C VAL A 13 -12.02 20.29 -8.70
N TRP A 14 -11.38 20.29 -9.88
CA TRP A 14 -10.05 20.82 -10.07
C TRP A 14 -10.01 22.34 -10.22
N LYS A 15 -11.10 22.95 -10.70
CA LYS A 15 -11.13 24.37 -11.06
C LYS A 15 -10.78 25.30 -9.91
N ARG A 16 -11.20 24.98 -8.68
CA ARG A 16 -11.01 25.84 -7.51
C ARG A 16 -9.53 26.02 -7.15
N SER A 17 -8.78 24.94 -7.02
CA SER A 17 -7.40 24.96 -6.52
C SER A 17 -6.37 24.75 -7.63
N PHE A 18 -6.78 24.20 -8.78
CA PHE A 18 -5.91 23.80 -9.88
C PHE A 18 -6.35 24.34 -11.25
N GLY A 19 -7.22 25.34 -11.31
CA GLY A 19 -7.68 25.96 -12.57
C GLY A 19 -6.53 26.55 -13.41
N TRP A 20 -5.41 26.90 -12.79
CA TRP A 20 -4.20 27.35 -13.47
C TRP A 20 -3.57 26.27 -14.37
N LEU A 21 -3.87 25.00 -14.14
CA LEU A 21 -3.42 23.88 -14.99
C LEU A 21 -4.16 23.82 -16.33
N ASP A 22 -5.39 24.33 -16.43
CA ASP A 22 -6.20 24.26 -17.65
C ASP A 22 -5.52 24.90 -18.86
N ASN A 23 -4.70 25.93 -18.63
CA ASN A 23 -3.96 26.65 -19.68
C ASN A 23 -2.57 26.06 -19.95
N ASN A 24 -2.18 24.99 -19.25
CA ASN A 24 -0.86 24.40 -19.42
C ASN A 24 -0.90 23.23 -20.42
N GLN A 25 0.15 23.12 -21.25
CA GLN A 25 0.28 22.00 -22.19
C GLN A 25 0.32 20.63 -21.51
N ALA A 26 0.82 20.54 -20.28
CA ALA A 26 0.80 19.33 -19.48
C ALA A 26 -0.63 18.81 -19.20
N ALA A 27 -1.63 19.69 -19.16
CA ALA A 27 -3.03 19.31 -19.03
C ALA A 27 -3.59 18.58 -20.27
N LYS A 28 -2.92 18.73 -21.43
CA LYS A 28 -3.27 18.07 -22.69
C LYS A 28 -2.52 16.74 -22.90
N GLY A 29 -1.48 16.48 -22.08
CA GLY A 29 -0.65 15.28 -22.10
C GLY A 29 -1.22 14.14 -21.25
N SER A 30 -0.35 13.39 -20.63
CA SER A 30 -0.71 12.30 -19.72
C SER A 30 -1.00 12.80 -18.30
N PHE A 31 -1.65 11.97 -17.46
CA PHE A 31 -1.81 12.31 -16.04
C PHE A 31 -0.45 12.39 -15.31
N ALA A 32 0.55 11.66 -15.78
CA ALA A 32 1.92 11.73 -15.26
C ALA A 32 2.53 13.11 -15.48
N ASP A 33 2.29 13.75 -16.63
CA ASP A 33 2.80 15.10 -16.92
C ASP A 33 2.19 16.14 -15.96
N LEU A 34 0.91 15.99 -15.62
CA LEU A 34 0.26 16.82 -14.60
C LEU A 34 0.88 16.62 -13.23
N VAL A 35 1.13 15.36 -12.83
CA VAL A 35 1.79 15.03 -11.56
C VAL A 35 3.17 15.68 -11.50
N HIS A 36 3.98 15.53 -12.54
CA HIS A 36 5.30 16.15 -12.62
C HIS A 36 5.24 17.67 -12.49
N LEU A 37 4.29 18.30 -13.20
CA LEU A 37 4.13 19.74 -13.12
C LEU A 37 3.75 20.20 -11.70
N VAL A 38 2.83 19.50 -11.03
CA VAL A 38 2.39 19.87 -9.68
C VAL A 38 3.47 19.56 -8.63
N GLN A 39 4.33 18.55 -8.85
CA GLN A 39 5.49 18.28 -8.00
C GLN A 39 6.44 19.45 -7.89
N THR A 40 6.53 20.30 -8.90
CA THR A 40 7.33 21.56 -8.83
C THR A 40 6.77 22.57 -7.83
N LYS A 41 5.56 22.35 -7.32
CA LYS A 41 4.87 23.20 -6.34
C LYS A 41 4.62 22.44 -5.03
N PRO A 42 5.60 22.35 -4.12
CA PRO A 42 5.53 21.51 -2.92
C PRO A 42 4.33 21.77 -2.02
N ARG A 43 3.83 23.00 -1.98
CA ARG A 43 2.66 23.36 -1.16
C ARG A 43 1.33 22.86 -1.73
N LEU A 44 1.23 22.70 -3.04
CA LEU A 44 0.00 22.27 -3.73
C LEU A 44 -0.01 20.76 -3.99
N PHE A 45 1.14 20.12 -4.01
CA PHE A 45 1.27 18.71 -4.33
C PHE A 45 0.46 17.78 -3.40
N PRO A 46 0.48 17.95 -2.06
CA PRO A 46 -0.36 17.15 -1.16
C PRO A 46 -1.85 17.28 -1.47
N LEU A 47 -2.32 18.52 -1.69
CA LEU A 47 -3.73 18.77 -2.02
C LEU A 47 -4.11 18.14 -3.36
N PHE A 48 -3.25 18.24 -4.38
CA PHE A 48 -3.47 17.60 -5.67
C PHE A 48 -3.62 16.08 -5.52
N THR A 49 -2.74 15.47 -4.75
CA THR A 49 -2.71 14.02 -4.55
C THR A 49 -3.97 13.52 -3.83
N VAL A 50 -4.37 14.20 -2.74
CA VAL A 50 -5.58 13.81 -2.00
C VAL A 50 -6.83 14.07 -2.84
N THR A 51 -6.87 15.15 -3.62
CA THR A 51 -8.00 15.41 -4.53
C THR A 51 -8.09 14.35 -5.64
N ALA A 52 -6.96 13.96 -6.26
CA ALA A 52 -6.93 12.89 -7.26
C ALA A 52 -7.43 11.56 -6.69
N TRP A 53 -6.99 11.22 -5.48
CA TRP A 53 -7.49 10.05 -4.76
C TRP A 53 -9.00 10.14 -4.47
N ALA A 54 -9.49 11.28 -4.01
CA ALA A 54 -10.90 11.47 -3.71
C ALA A 54 -11.78 11.33 -4.97
N VAL A 55 -11.35 11.87 -6.10
CA VAL A 55 -12.03 11.72 -7.41
C VAL A 55 -12.06 10.26 -7.83
N TRP A 56 -10.93 9.55 -7.74
CA TRP A 56 -10.87 8.13 -8.07
C TRP A 56 -11.78 7.29 -7.18
N HIS A 57 -11.76 7.57 -5.87
CA HIS A 57 -12.59 6.87 -4.89
C HIS A 57 -14.07 7.11 -5.10
N HIS A 58 -14.47 8.38 -5.36
CA HIS A 58 -15.82 8.74 -5.71
C HIS A 58 -16.31 7.95 -6.92
N ARG A 59 -15.52 7.90 -7.99
CA ARG A 59 -15.86 7.17 -9.20
C ARG A 59 -16.06 5.68 -8.93
N ASN A 60 -15.14 5.04 -8.22
CA ASN A 60 -15.23 3.61 -7.92
C ASN A 60 -16.48 3.29 -7.08
N LYS A 61 -16.77 4.10 -6.06
CA LYS A 61 -18.00 3.95 -5.28
C LYS A 61 -19.28 4.18 -6.12
N SER A 62 -19.27 5.16 -7.00
CA SER A 62 -20.41 5.43 -7.89
C SER A 62 -20.68 4.24 -8.82
N HIS A 63 -19.66 3.56 -9.31
CA HIS A 63 -19.83 2.33 -10.10
C HIS A 63 -20.44 1.17 -9.30
N LEU A 64 -20.20 1.14 -7.99
CA LEU A 64 -20.74 0.13 -7.08
C LEU A 64 -22.08 0.55 -6.45
N HIS A 65 -22.71 1.62 -6.94
CA HIS A 65 -23.95 2.21 -6.39
C HIS A 65 -23.88 2.51 -4.88
N ALA A 66 -22.67 2.71 -4.34
CA ALA A 66 -22.46 3.05 -2.93
C ALA A 66 -22.60 4.57 -2.71
N ALA A 67 -22.96 4.95 -1.50
CA ALA A 67 -23.04 6.36 -1.11
C ALA A 67 -21.68 7.06 -1.31
N THR A 68 -21.70 8.22 -1.99
CA THR A 68 -20.51 9.00 -2.32
C THR A 68 -20.64 10.44 -1.81
N ILE A 69 -19.48 11.05 -1.55
CA ILE A 69 -19.42 12.50 -1.31
C ILE A 69 -19.75 13.21 -2.64
N PRO A 70 -20.62 14.22 -2.66
CA PRO A 70 -20.88 15.02 -3.86
C PRO A 70 -19.61 15.59 -4.48
N LEU A 71 -19.55 15.65 -5.83
CA LEU A 71 -18.33 16.07 -6.56
C LEU A 71 -17.87 17.49 -6.18
N ASP A 72 -18.80 18.41 -5.94
CA ASP A 72 -18.54 19.79 -5.52
C ASP A 72 -17.89 19.91 -4.14
N ARG A 73 -18.03 18.87 -3.30
CA ARG A 73 -17.43 18.82 -1.95
C ARG A 73 -16.10 18.05 -1.87
N LEU A 74 -15.64 17.47 -2.97
CA LEU A 74 -14.41 16.66 -2.93
C LEU A 74 -13.15 17.49 -2.62
N THR A 75 -13.11 18.73 -3.07
CA THR A 75 -11.96 19.63 -2.75
C THR A 75 -11.97 20.02 -1.28
N ASP A 76 -13.16 20.39 -0.74
CA ASP A 76 -13.30 20.71 0.69
C ASP A 76 -12.94 19.51 1.56
N PHE A 77 -13.36 18.31 1.14
CA PHE A 77 -12.97 17.06 1.79
C PHE A 77 -11.46 16.85 1.78
N ALA A 78 -10.78 17.10 0.66
CA ALA A 78 -9.33 16.96 0.54
C ALA A 78 -8.58 17.96 1.44
N GLU A 79 -9.03 19.20 1.49
CA GLU A 79 -8.49 20.25 2.38
C GLU A 79 -8.69 19.88 3.86
N TYR A 80 -9.90 19.48 4.24
CA TYR A 80 -10.22 19.02 5.59
C TYR A 80 -9.39 17.80 6.01
N TYR A 81 -9.23 16.85 5.10
CA TYR A 81 -8.42 15.66 5.33
C TYR A 81 -6.97 16.02 5.63
N LEU A 82 -6.37 16.94 4.86
CA LEU A 82 -5.01 17.40 5.08
C LEU A 82 -4.84 18.21 6.37
N GLN A 83 -5.83 19.04 6.72
CA GLN A 83 -5.82 19.79 7.99
C GLN A 83 -5.84 18.85 9.20
N ASN A 84 -6.73 17.86 9.20
CA ASN A 84 -6.80 16.86 10.27
C ASN A 84 -5.55 16.01 10.35
N PHE A 85 -4.98 15.66 9.19
CA PHE A 85 -3.72 14.95 9.12
C PHE A 85 -2.57 15.76 9.75
N ALA A 86 -2.46 17.03 9.42
CA ALA A 86 -1.48 17.94 10.01
C ALA A 86 -1.70 18.13 11.52
N ALA A 87 -2.95 18.30 11.97
CA ALA A 87 -3.32 18.43 13.38
C ALA A 87 -3.03 17.15 14.18
N GLY A 88 -3.30 15.97 13.60
CA GLY A 88 -3.00 14.68 14.23
C GLY A 88 -1.49 14.42 14.40
N HIS A 89 -0.64 15.05 13.62
CA HIS A 89 0.81 14.96 13.72
C HIS A 89 1.41 15.92 14.78
N VAL A 90 0.66 16.97 15.16
CA VAL A 90 1.11 17.93 16.20
C VAL A 90 0.85 17.40 17.62
N GLN A 91 -0.04 16.44 17.81
CA GLN A 91 -0.33 15.88 19.12
C GLN A 91 0.29 14.49 19.28
N LYS A 92 1.49 14.44 19.75
CA LYS A 92 2.17 13.55 20.70
C LYS A 92 3.65 13.46 20.36
N LEU A 93 4.40 14.43 20.88
CA LEU A 93 5.72 14.09 21.43
C LEU A 93 5.44 13.15 22.62
N PRO A 94 5.80 11.88 22.57
CA PRO A 94 5.75 11.03 23.75
C PRO A 94 6.72 11.62 24.78
N PRO A 95 6.43 11.55 26.10
CA PRO A 95 7.42 11.89 27.10
C PRO A 95 8.68 11.05 26.84
N GLU A 96 9.84 11.66 27.05
CA GLU A 96 11.15 11.00 26.96
C GLU A 96 11.12 9.65 27.66
N ARG A 97 10.88 8.61 26.90
CA ARG A 97 11.12 7.24 27.34
C ARG A 97 12.57 6.93 26.98
N SER A 98 13.26 6.43 27.99
CA SER A 98 14.59 5.82 27.90
C SER A 98 14.88 5.26 26.50
N VAL A 99 16.04 5.64 25.96
CA VAL A 99 16.56 5.24 24.65
C VAL A 99 16.63 3.71 24.58
N THR A 100 15.50 3.08 24.29
CA THR A 100 15.52 1.78 23.63
C THR A 100 15.92 2.09 22.20
N ILE A 101 17.06 1.60 21.77
CA ILE A 101 17.56 1.69 20.40
C ILE A 101 16.44 1.18 19.51
N ALA A 102 15.70 2.09 18.90
CA ALA A 102 14.64 1.75 17.96
C ALA A 102 15.33 1.01 16.82
N VAL A 103 15.04 -0.28 16.66
CA VAL A 103 15.57 -1.07 15.55
C VAL A 103 15.04 -0.45 14.28
N LYS A 104 15.84 0.42 13.68
CA LYS A 104 15.52 1.13 12.45
C LYS A 104 15.43 0.09 11.33
N TRP A 105 14.32 0.10 10.57
CA TRP A 105 14.20 -0.74 9.38
C TRP A 105 15.42 -0.52 8.46
N ARG A 106 15.94 -1.60 7.91
CA ARG A 106 17.08 -1.57 6.98
C ARG A 106 16.71 -2.29 5.70
N PRO A 107 17.14 -1.80 4.52
CA PRO A 107 16.94 -2.52 3.27
C PRO A 107 17.64 -3.88 3.29
N PRO A 108 17.24 -4.84 2.42
CA PRO A 108 17.92 -6.12 2.28
C PRO A 108 19.31 -5.95 1.64
N SER A 109 20.13 -7.01 1.69
CA SER A 109 21.38 -7.09 0.93
C SER A 109 21.11 -7.09 -0.59
N GLU A 110 22.15 -6.82 -1.36
CA GLU A 110 22.10 -6.93 -2.83
C GLU A 110 21.59 -8.32 -3.26
N ASN A 111 20.87 -8.37 -4.36
CA ASN A 111 20.22 -9.57 -4.92
C ASN A 111 19.04 -10.14 -4.09
N PHE A 112 18.68 -9.52 -2.98
CA PHE A 112 17.49 -9.87 -2.19
C PHE A 112 16.45 -8.76 -2.24
N VAL A 113 15.19 -9.14 -2.10
CA VAL A 113 14.12 -8.22 -1.77
C VAL A 113 13.66 -8.45 -0.34
N LYS A 114 13.15 -7.39 0.29
CA LYS A 114 12.52 -7.45 1.59
C LYS A 114 11.02 -7.29 1.45
N ILE A 115 10.28 -8.24 2.01
CA ILE A 115 8.83 -8.33 1.89
C ILE A 115 8.22 -8.21 3.27
N ASN A 116 7.67 -7.04 3.56
CA ASN A 116 6.94 -6.79 4.78
C ASN A 116 5.47 -7.15 4.59
N PHE A 117 4.88 -7.85 5.56
CA PHE A 117 3.47 -8.23 5.54
C PHE A 117 2.79 -7.95 6.87
N ASP A 118 1.49 -7.68 6.83
CA ASP A 118 0.66 -7.43 8.00
C ASP A 118 -0.80 -7.79 7.73
N GLY A 119 -1.52 -8.12 8.80
CA GLY A 119 -2.94 -8.42 8.77
C GLY A 119 -3.74 -7.47 9.67
N ALA A 120 -4.90 -7.01 9.22
CA ALA A 120 -5.77 -6.13 9.98
C ALA A 120 -7.19 -6.68 10.09
N LEU A 121 -7.71 -6.75 11.32
CA LEU A 121 -9.13 -7.04 11.57
C LEU A 121 -9.93 -5.75 11.64
N PHE A 122 -11.11 -5.73 11.01
CA PHE A 122 -12.04 -4.62 11.11
C PHE A 122 -13.20 -4.98 12.04
N GLY A 123 -13.26 -4.29 13.20
CA GLY A 123 -14.22 -4.64 14.27
C GLY A 123 -15.68 -4.54 13.87
N GLU A 124 -16.01 -3.55 13.02
CA GLU A 124 -17.38 -3.19 12.63
C GLU A 124 -17.84 -3.84 11.31
N SER A 125 -17.04 -4.68 10.69
CA SER A 125 -17.34 -5.31 9.42
C SER A 125 -16.87 -6.76 9.39
N ASP A 126 -17.59 -7.61 8.64
CA ASP A 126 -17.23 -9.01 8.44
C ASP A 126 -16.07 -9.18 7.45
N CYS A 127 -15.08 -8.31 7.57
CA CYS A 127 -13.90 -8.36 6.72
C CYS A 127 -12.61 -8.07 7.49
N ALA A 128 -11.50 -8.46 6.86
CA ALA A 128 -10.14 -8.21 7.29
C ALA A 128 -9.33 -7.70 6.10
N GLY A 129 -8.15 -7.17 6.37
CA GLY A 129 -7.24 -6.66 5.35
C GLY A 129 -5.88 -7.33 5.42
N LEU A 130 -5.32 -7.60 4.26
CA LEU A 130 -3.95 -8.06 4.09
C LEU A 130 -3.13 -6.96 3.42
N GLY A 131 -1.94 -6.69 3.92
CA GLY A 131 -1.01 -5.71 3.37
C GLY A 131 0.36 -6.33 3.13
N VAL A 132 0.90 -6.13 1.94
CA VAL A 132 2.24 -6.59 1.56
C VAL A 132 2.97 -5.48 0.84
N VAL A 133 4.26 -5.29 1.13
CA VAL A 133 5.13 -4.38 0.40
C VAL A 133 6.49 -5.01 0.18
N ILE A 134 7.01 -4.86 -1.03
CA ILE A 134 8.30 -5.40 -1.48
C ILE A 134 9.27 -4.26 -1.73
N HIS A 135 10.44 -4.32 -1.09
CA HIS A 135 11.51 -3.34 -1.26
C HIS A 135 12.79 -3.98 -1.81
N ASN A 136 13.53 -3.25 -2.64
CA ASN A 136 14.86 -3.65 -3.10
C ASN A 136 15.96 -3.27 -2.10
N SER A 137 17.23 -3.58 -2.45
CA SER A 137 18.42 -3.25 -1.64
C SER A 137 18.67 -1.75 -1.45
N LYS A 138 18.05 -0.89 -2.25
CA LYS A 138 18.09 0.57 -2.10
C LYS A 138 16.97 1.10 -1.21
N GLY A 139 16.04 0.23 -0.75
CA GLY A 139 14.86 0.62 0.00
C GLY A 139 13.72 1.17 -0.88
N GLU A 140 13.80 1.02 -2.20
CA GLU A 140 12.76 1.44 -3.12
C GLU A 140 11.63 0.39 -3.15
N VAL A 141 10.38 0.86 -3.19
CA VAL A 141 9.21 -0.03 -3.30
C VAL A 141 9.14 -0.61 -4.71
N MET A 142 9.24 -1.92 -4.81
CA MET A 142 9.15 -2.68 -6.07
C MET A 142 7.70 -3.06 -6.38
N ALA A 143 6.97 -3.50 -5.36
CA ALA A 143 5.57 -3.87 -5.49
C ALA A 143 4.84 -3.71 -4.15
N ALA A 144 3.53 -3.56 -4.20
CA ALA A 144 2.69 -3.54 -3.00
C ALA A 144 1.30 -4.11 -3.28
N LEU A 145 0.70 -4.68 -2.25
CA LEU A 145 -0.61 -5.30 -2.30
C LEU A 145 -1.43 -4.88 -1.06
N SER A 146 -2.69 -4.58 -1.30
CA SER A 146 -3.70 -4.40 -0.26
C SER A 146 -4.95 -5.17 -0.68
N GLU A 147 -5.32 -6.18 0.09
CA GLU A 147 -6.41 -7.11 -0.24
C GLU A 147 -7.42 -7.17 0.90
N LYS A 148 -8.71 -7.05 0.57
CA LYS A 148 -9.82 -7.29 1.50
C LYS A 148 -10.25 -8.74 1.42
N ILE A 149 -10.33 -9.39 2.56
CA ILE A 149 -10.79 -10.77 2.71
C ILE A 149 -12.00 -10.86 3.65
N VAL A 150 -12.71 -11.97 3.59
CA VAL A 150 -13.72 -12.29 4.61
C VAL A 150 -13.03 -12.44 5.96
N LYS A 151 -13.64 -11.90 7.01
CA LYS A 151 -13.10 -11.90 8.37
C LYS A 151 -12.88 -13.33 8.88
N PRO A 152 -11.65 -13.73 9.14
CA PRO A 152 -11.41 -15.02 9.77
C PRO A 152 -11.73 -14.96 11.27
N PRO A 153 -11.99 -16.11 11.90
CA PRO A 153 -12.46 -16.18 13.29
C PRO A 153 -11.42 -15.69 14.32
N ALA A 154 -10.17 -15.55 13.95
CA ALA A 154 -9.12 -15.13 14.88
C ALA A 154 -8.09 -14.17 14.23
N ALA A 155 -7.62 -13.20 15.02
CA ALA A 155 -6.61 -12.22 14.57
C ALA A 155 -5.32 -12.92 14.09
N LYS A 156 -4.88 -13.95 14.80
CA LYS A 156 -3.69 -14.74 14.42
C LYS A 156 -3.80 -15.36 13.04
N LEU A 157 -5.03 -15.72 12.64
CA LEU A 157 -5.26 -16.32 11.33
C LEU A 157 -5.10 -15.28 10.21
N VAL A 158 -5.47 -14.02 10.46
CA VAL A 158 -5.25 -12.92 9.49
C VAL A 158 -3.75 -12.73 9.23
N GLU A 159 -2.92 -12.80 10.28
CA GLU A 159 -1.46 -12.70 10.16
C GLU A 159 -0.87 -13.88 9.34
N ILE A 160 -1.35 -15.10 9.56
CA ILE A 160 -0.93 -16.27 8.78
C ILE A 160 -1.37 -16.11 7.30
N MET A 161 -2.58 -15.59 7.07
CA MET A 161 -3.08 -15.32 5.72
C MET A 161 -2.28 -14.21 5.04
N ALA A 162 -1.84 -13.17 5.78
CA ALA A 162 -0.96 -12.13 5.26
C ALA A 162 0.40 -12.70 4.85
N ALA A 163 0.96 -13.61 5.64
CA ALA A 163 2.19 -14.31 5.29
C ALA A 163 2.03 -15.16 4.02
N ARG A 164 0.91 -15.90 3.90
CA ARG A 164 0.59 -16.66 2.68
C ARG A 164 0.50 -15.75 1.46
N CYS A 165 -0.22 -14.64 1.59
CA CYS A 165 -0.34 -13.65 0.55
C CYS A 165 1.03 -13.08 0.13
N ALA A 166 1.91 -12.80 1.09
CA ALA A 166 3.26 -12.29 0.82
C ALA A 166 4.12 -13.29 0.02
N VAL A 167 4.06 -14.58 0.39
CA VAL A 167 4.80 -15.64 -0.33
C VAL A 167 4.27 -15.81 -1.76
N LEU A 168 2.96 -15.85 -1.95
CA LEU A 168 2.36 -15.95 -3.29
C LEU A 168 2.69 -14.73 -4.13
N PHE A 169 2.56 -13.53 -3.57
CA PHE A 169 2.86 -12.28 -4.28
C PHE A 169 4.34 -12.17 -4.69
N SER A 170 5.25 -12.69 -3.87
CA SER A 170 6.67 -12.81 -4.21
C SER A 170 6.90 -13.70 -5.44
N ILE A 171 6.25 -14.86 -5.49
CA ILE A 171 6.33 -15.81 -6.61
C ILE A 171 5.71 -15.19 -7.88
N GLU A 172 4.52 -14.61 -7.78
CA GLU A 172 3.81 -13.97 -8.89
C GLU A 172 4.60 -12.81 -9.51
N THR A 173 5.36 -12.07 -8.69
CA THR A 173 6.18 -10.94 -9.13
C THR A 173 7.60 -11.34 -9.53
N GLY A 174 7.96 -12.63 -9.42
CA GLY A 174 9.26 -13.16 -9.83
C GLY A 174 10.41 -12.90 -8.85
N PHE A 175 10.10 -12.50 -7.60
CA PHE A 175 11.11 -12.27 -6.58
C PHE A 175 11.42 -13.56 -5.80
N HIS A 176 12.38 -14.34 -6.31
CA HIS A 176 12.73 -15.66 -5.76
C HIS A 176 13.75 -15.63 -4.61
N ASN A 177 14.46 -14.50 -4.42
CA ASN A 177 15.39 -14.29 -3.30
C ASN A 177 14.78 -13.27 -2.32
N SER A 178 14.19 -13.74 -1.24
CA SER A 178 13.29 -12.93 -0.42
C SER A 178 13.54 -13.05 1.08
N VAL A 179 13.53 -11.91 1.77
CA VAL A 179 13.48 -11.79 3.23
C VAL A 179 12.07 -11.37 3.63
N PHE A 180 11.32 -12.26 4.24
CA PHE A 180 9.96 -11.98 4.71
C PHE A 180 9.99 -11.43 6.13
N GLU A 181 9.37 -10.26 6.36
CA GLU A 181 9.29 -9.61 7.66
C GLU A 181 7.83 -9.38 8.08
N GLY A 182 7.53 -9.74 9.33
CA GLY A 182 6.24 -9.45 9.97
C GLY A 182 6.43 -9.09 11.44
N ASP A 183 5.45 -8.44 12.07
CA ASP A 183 5.53 -8.03 13.47
C ASP A 183 4.92 -9.05 14.44
N SER A 184 4.34 -10.14 13.92
CA SER A 184 3.85 -11.24 14.72
C SER A 184 4.96 -12.25 15.01
N THR A 185 5.56 -12.17 16.19
CA THR A 185 6.61 -13.10 16.65
C THR A 185 6.18 -14.57 16.53
N LEU A 186 4.90 -14.86 16.84
CA LEU A 186 4.37 -16.20 16.75
C LEU A 186 4.37 -16.70 15.30
N VAL A 187 3.86 -15.90 14.36
CA VAL A 187 3.76 -16.30 12.94
C VAL A 187 5.16 -16.48 12.35
N ILE A 188 6.07 -15.56 12.63
CA ILE A 188 7.47 -15.65 12.18
C ILE A 188 8.11 -16.94 12.70
N LYS A 189 7.91 -17.29 13.97
CA LYS A 189 8.44 -18.54 14.55
C LYS A 189 7.85 -19.79 13.87
N LEU A 190 6.53 -19.82 13.66
CA LEU A 190 5.87 -20.92 12.95
C LEU A 190 6.45 -21.14 11.54
N LEU A 191 6.76 -20.05 10.83
CA LEU A 191 7.33 -20.09 9.48
C LEU A 191 8.81 -20.49 9.49
N GLN A 192 9.61 -19.99 10.43
CA GLN A 192 11.01 -20.38 10.61
C GLN A 192 11.14 -21.87 10.91
N ASP A 193 10.32 -22.37 11.83
CA ASP A 193 10.34 -23.76 12.27
C ASP A 193 9.57 -24.68 11.30
N ARG A 194 8.97 -24.14 10.23
CA ARG A 194 8.11 -24.84 9.26
C ARG A 194 7.00 -25.67 9.96
N MET A 195 6.50 -25.15 11.06
CA MET A 195 5.47 -25.82 11.85
C MET A 195 4.12 -25.71 11.15
N VAL A 196 3.56 -26.86 10.77
CA VAL A 196 2.25 -26.95 10.11
C VAL A 196 1.14 -27.35 11.09
N SER A 197 1.48 -27.70 12.33
CA SER A 197 0.53 -28.11 13.37
C SER A 197 0.04 -26.88 14.14
N HIS A 198 -1.00 -26.22 13.62
CA HIS A 198 -1.69 -25.13 14.30
C HIS A 198 -3.20 -25.39 14.26
N PRO A 199 -3.93 -25.27 15.39
CA PRO A 199 -5.33 -25.69 15.48
C PRO A 199 -6.26 -25.09 14.43
N GLN A 200 -6.06 -23.81 14.09
CA GLN A 200 -6.92 -23.07 13.15
C GLN A 200 -6.23 -22.72 11.83
N GLY A 201 -4.90 -22.72 11.77
CA GLY A 201 -4.12 -22.24 10.61
C GLY A 201 -3.25 -23.29 9.95
N GLY A 202 -3.31 -24.56 10.38
CA GLY A 202 -2.42 -25.61 9.93
C GLY A 202 -2.49 -25.89 8.42
N HIS A 203 -3.67 -25.79 7.82
CA HIS A 203 -3.84 -25.94 6.36
C HIS A 203 -3.17 -24.79 5.60
N ILE A 204 -3.30 -23.53 6.08
CA ILE A 204 -2.67 -22.36 5.45
C ILE A 204 -1.14 -22.43 5.59
N LEU A 205 -0.63 -22.88 6.76
CA LEU A 205 0.80 -23.09 6.96
C LEU A 205 1.36 -24.20 6.05
N LYS A 206 0.60 -25.27 5.81
CA LYS A 206 0.96 -26.31 4.83
C LYS A 206 1.06 -25.73 3.42
N ASP A 207 0.09 -24.89 3.03
CA ASP A 207 0.13 -24.18 1.74
C ASP A 207 1.39 -23.33 1.63
N ILE A 208 1.67 -22.51 2.65
CA ILE A 208 2.88 -21.68 2.67
C ILE A 208 4.12 -22.55 2.47
N VAL A 209 4.28 -23.61 3.27
CA VAL A 209 5.46 -24.49 3.18
C VAL A 209 5.59 -25.12 1.79
N SER A 210 4.48 -25.45 1.12
CA SER A 210 4.52 -25.99 -0.25
C SER A 210 5.02 -24.93 -1.25
N TYR A 211 4.59 -23.69 -1.11
CA TYR A 211 5.01 -22.58 -1.99
C TYR A 211 6.47 -22.17 -1.79
N LEU A 212 7.03 -22.35 -0.57
CA LEU A 212 8.43 -22.00 -0.30
C LEU A 212 9.41 -22.76 -1.20
N ASN A 213 9.03 -23.94 -1.71
CA ASN A 213 9.85 -24.73 -2.63
C ASN A 213 10.04 -24.04 -4.01
N SER A 214 9.21 -23.06 -4.35
CA SER A 214 9.32 -22.28 -5.57
C SER A 214 10.28 -21.07 -5.44
N LEU A 215 10.78 -20.80 -4.24
CA LEU A 215 11.74 -19.74 -3.96
C LEU A 215 13.16 -20.31 -3.94
N GLN A 216 14.12 -19.53 -4.44
CA GLN A 216 15.53 -19.92 -4.49
C GLN A 216 16.22 -19.73 -3.14
N SER A 217 15.98 -18.59 -2.51
CA SER A 217 16.52 -18.27 -1.20
C SER A 217 15.52 -17.47 -0.40
N LEU A 218 15.32 -17.87 0.85
CA LEU A 218 14.35 -17.21 1.70
C LEU A 218 14.78 -17.19 3.16
N SER A 219 14.32 -16.18 3.89
CA SER A 219 14.38 -16.14 5.34
C SER A 219 13.15 -15.43 5.90
N PHE A 220 12.79 -15.77 7.13
CA PHE A 220 11.73 -15.10 7.89
C PHE A 220 12.35 -14.36 9.07
N THR A 221 12.04 -13.09 9.23
CA THR A 221 12.58 -12.26 10.31
C THR A 221 11.47 -11.48 10.99
N HIS A 222 11.57 -11.33 12.30
CA HIS A 222 10.66 -10.49 13.06
C HIS A 222 11.11 -9.03 12.97
N VAL A 223 10.17 -8.13 12.74
CA VAL A 223 10.38 -6.69 12.75
C VAL A 223 9.43 -6.03 13.75
N GLY A 224 9.88 -5.01 14.47
CA GLY A 224 9.00 -4.24 15.33
C GLY A 224 7.94 -3.45 14.54
N LYS A 225 6.83 -3.11 15.18
CA LYS A 225 5.69 -2.38 14.55
C LYS A 225 6.11 -1.15 13.74
N GLN A 226 7.12 -0.40 14.21
CA GLN A 226 7.64 0.76 13.49
C GLN A 226 8.30 0.40 12.15
N GLY A 227 8.94 -0.76 12.06
CA GLY A 227 9.53 -1.25 10.81
C GLY A 227 8.51 -1.90 9.86
N ASN A 228 7.30 -2.26 10.37
CA ASN A 228 6.23 -2.88 9.59
C ASN A 228 5.09 -1.91 9.21
N ILE A 229 5.29 -0.62 9.45
CA ILE A 229 4.24 0.41 9.37
C ILE A 229 3.62 0.54 7.98
N VAL A 230 4.39 0.31 6.90
CA VAL A 230 3.89 0.37 5.52
C VAL A 230 2.95 -0.80 5.23
N ALA A 231 3.34 -2.02 5.59
CA ALA A 231 2.48 -3.20 5.45
C ALA A 231 1.20 -3.05 6.28
N HIS A 232 1.33 -2.53 7.51
CA HIS A 232 0.19 -2.21 8.36
C HIS A 232 -0.78 -1.22 7.70
N ALA A 233 -0.28 -0.13 7.13
CA ALA A 233 -1.11 0.85 6.43
C ALA A 233 -1.83 0.25 5.21
N LEU A 234 -1.16 -0.64 4.47
CA LEU A 234 -1.75 -1.35 3.34
C LEU A 234 -2.86 -2.31 3.81
N ALA A 235 -2.64 -3.05 4.91
CA ALA A 235 -3.66 -3.90 5.52
C ALA A 235 -4.88 -3.09 5.97
N GLN A 236 -4.67 -1.95 6.66
CA GLN A 236 -5.76 -1.05 7.06
C GLN A 236 -6.50 -0.44 5.87
N ARG A 237 -5.79 -0.14 4.79
CA ARG A 237 -6.36 0.40 3.57
C ARG A 237 -7.34 -0.56 2.88
N ALA A 238 -7.17 -1.85 3.02
CA ALA A 238 -8.06 -2.86 2.47
C ALA A 238 -9.53 -2.68 2.93
N ARG A 239 -9.79 -1.95 4.03
CA ARG A 239 -11.12 -1.54 4.44
C ARG A 239 -11.86 -0.75 3.36
N LEU A 240 -11.13 0.03 2.55
CA LEU A 240 -11.68 0.98 1.58
C LEU A 240 -11.84 0.40 0.17
N SER A 241 -11.20 -0.73 -0.15
CA SER A 241 -11.23 -1.32 -1.50
C SER A 241 -11.11 -2.84 -1.45
N PHE A 242 -11.64 -3.55 -2.48
CA PHE A 242 -11.63 -5.01 -2.51
C PHE A 242 -10.24 -5.59 -2.83
N LEU A 243 -9.55 -5.05 -3.80
CA LEU A 243 -8.19 -5.51 -4.16
C LEU A 243 -7.42 -4.35 -4.79
N LEU A 244 -6.21 -4.16 -4.33
CA LEU A 244 -5.27 -3.21 -4.89
C LEU A 244 -3.92 -3.91 -5.02
N ARG A 245 -3.55 -4.27 -6.24
CA ARG A 245 -2.21 -4.78 -6.59
C ARG A 245 -1.50 -3.74 -7.42
N PHE A 246 -0.30 -3.36 -7.02
CA PHE A 246 0.56 -2.47 -7.79
C PHE A 246 1.95 -3.10 -7.89
N GLY A 247 2.40 -3.26 -9.14
CA GLY A 247 3.81 -3.21 -9.43
C GLY A 247 4.16 -1.79 -9.85
N TRP A 248 5.31 -1.28 -9.53
CA TRP A 248 5.88 0.01 -9.95
C TRP A 248 4.84 1.05 -10.39
N SER A 249 4.27 1.81 -9.48
CA SER A 249 3.27 2.81 -9.82
C SER A 249 3.59 4.15 -9.19
N LEU A 250 3.58 5.17 -10.02
CA LEU A 250 3.53 6.60 -9.67
C LEU A 250 2.48 6.95 -8.59
N PHE A 251 1.50 6.08 -8.36
CA PHE A 251 0.42 6.28 -7.40
C PHE A 251 0.76 5.89 -5.96
N LEU A 252 1.74 5.01 -5.73
CA LEU A 252 2.17 4.66 -4.37
C LEU A 252 3.10 5.70 -3.75
N GLN A 253 3.92 6.37 -4.56
CA GLN A 253 4.83 7.40 -4.07
C GLN A 253 4.12 8.52 -3.31
N PRO A 254 3.04 9.13 -3.81
CA PRO A 254 2.31 10.15 -3.08
C PRO A 254 1.63 9.62 -1.81
N PHE A 255 1.13 8.39 -1.85
CA PHE A 255 0.51 7.75 -0.68
C PHE A 255 1.53 7.47 0.42
N LEU A 256 2.69 6.91 0.08
CA LEU A 256 3.77 6.64 1.02
C LEU A 256 4.38 7.93 1.57
N LEU A 257 4.53 8.98 0.76
CA LEU A 257 5.03 10.29 1.19
C LEU A 257 4.03 11.03 2.09
N LEU A 258 2.72 10.83 1.91
CA LEU A 258 1.69 11.40 2.78
C LEU A 258 1.65 10.72 4.16
N TYR A 259 1.82 9.40 4.19
CA TYR A 259 1.74 8.65 5.45
C TYR A 259 3.07 8.56 6.21
N TYR A 260 4.22 8.75 5.54
CA TYR A 260 5.55 8.58 6.14
C TYR A 260 6.54 9.66 5.72
N PRO A 261 6.56 10.81 6.43
CA PRO A 261 7.51 11.92 6.16
C PRO A 261 8.99 11.49 6.31
N THR A 262 9.28 10.43 7.06
CA THR A 262 10.63 9.86 7.20
C THR A 262 11.17 9.25 5.91
N PHE A 263 10.33 8.93 4.96
CA PHE A 263 10.73 8.53 3.61
C PHE A 263 11.29 9.69 2.78
N ARG A 264 11.10 10.94 3.24
CA ARG A 264 11.57 12.14 2.53
C ARG A 264 13.08 12.25 2.41
N SER A 265 13.84 11.74 3.36
CA SER A 265 15.31 11.94 3.39
C SER A 265 16.10 10.98 2.51
N SER A 266 15.57 9.81 2.17
CA SER A 266 16.22 8.84 1.29
C SER A 266 15.77 8.91 -0.17
N PHE A 267 14.64 9.56 -0.46
CA PHE A 267 14.02 9.56 -1.79
C PHE A 267 14.34 10.79 -2.65
N LEU A 268 14.88 11.87 -2.06
CA LEU A 268 15.17 13.11 -2.78
C LEU A 268 16.54 13.14 -3.47
N MET A 269 17.35 12.09 -3.34
CA MET A 269 18.74 12.14 -3.81
C MET A 269 19.13 11.15 -4.90
N THR A 270 18.23 10.44 -5.57
CA THR A 270 18.70 9.74 -6.78
C THR A 270 17.56 9.32 -7.70
N ASN A 271 17.76 9.68 -8.96
CA ASN A 271 17.38 9.00 -10.18
C ASN A 271 16.19 9.53 -11.00
N TYR A 272 16.56 10.47 -11.83
CA TYR A 272 16.25 10.40 -13.26
C TYR A 272 16.92 9.15 -13.83
N LEU A 273 16.17 8.11 -14.23
CA LEU A 273 16.55 7.24 -15.35
C LEU A 273 15.41 6.29 -15.74
N SER A 274 15.04 6.41 -17.01
CA SER A 274 14.50 5.36 -17.90
C SER A 274 13.16 4.70 -17.53
N PHE A 275 12.10 5.31 -18.01
CA PHE A 275 10.77 4.70 -18.15
C PHE A 275 10.69 3.85 -19.41
N SER A 276 11.01 2.57 -19.33
CA SER A 276 10.68 1.65 -20.41
C SER A 276 10.53 0.22 -19.87
N ASN A 277 9.53 -0.03 -19.05
CA ASN A 277 8.93 -1.36 -18.85
C ASN A 277 7.94 -1.30 -17.67
N ILE A 278 6.76 -0.75 -17.93
CA ILE A 278 5.63 -0.86 -17.00
C ILE A 278 4.75 -1.97 -17.51
N TYR A 279 4.80 -3.15 -16.88
CA TYR A 279 3.78 -4.17 -17.06
C TYR A 279 2.68 -3.99 -16.02
N ILE A 280 1.51 -3.55 -16.48
CA ILE A 280 0.28 -3.59 -15.67
C ILE A 280 -0.27 -5.01 -15.81
N TYR A 281 -0.12 -5.83 -14.78
CA TYR A 281 -0.80 -7.12 -14.71
C TYR A 281 -2.18 -6.92 -14.08
N ILE A 282 -3.21 -6.83 -14.91
CA ILE A 282 -4.61 -6.96 -14.47
C ILE A 282 -4.97 -8.44 -14.60
N HIS A 283 -4.81 -9.22 -13.55
CA HIS A 283 -5.38 -10.55 -13.48
C HIS A 283 -6.80 -10.44 -12.90
N THR A 284 -7.80 -10.52 -13.76
CA THR A 284 -9.16 -10.84 -13.36
C THR A 284 -9.25 -12.36 -13.16
N HIS A 285 -8.93 -12.83 -11.97
CA HIS A 285 -9.39 -14.15 -11.55
C HIS A 285 -10.79 -14.02 -10.95
N THR A 286 -11.79 -14.38 -11.74
CA THR A 286 -13.08 -14.82 -11.24
C THR A 286 -12.86 -16.12 -10.48
N HIS A 287 -12.73 -16.07 -9.16
CA HIS A 287 -12.94 -17.24 -8.31
C HIS A 287 -14.45 -17.49 -8.18
N THR A 288 -15.03 -18.12 -9.19
CA THR A 288 -16.12 -19.08 -9.00
C THR A 288 -15.43 -20.40 -8.70
N ASP A 289 -15.65 -20.90 -7.52
CA ASP A 289 -15.45 -22.26 -7.01
C ASP A 289 -14.66 -22.27 -5.69
N ILE A 290 -15.36 -22.02 -4.61
CA ILE A 290 -15.19 -22.68 -3.31
C ILE A 290 -16.50 -22.44 -2.52
N CYS A 291 -17.55 -23.15 -2.90
CA CYS A 291 -18.64 -23.57 -2.04
C CYS A 291 -19.08 -24.93 -2.56
N ASN A 292 -18.52 -25.97 -2.01
CA ASN A 292 -19.12 -27.28 -1.76
C ASN A 292 -18.35 -27.95 -0.62
#